data_ade1315aae6fa4a322a2c7f74a1772b8
#
_entry.id   ade1315aae6fa4a322a2c7f74a1772b8
#
_cell.length_a   1.000
_cell.length_b   1.000
_cell.length_c   1.000
_cell.angle_alpha   90.00
_cell.angle_beta   90.00
_cell.angle_gamma   90.00
#
_symmetry.space_group_name_H-M   'P 1'
#
loop_
_entity.id
_entity.type
_entity.pdbx_description
1 polymer ?
#
loop_
_entity_poly.entity_id
_entity_poly.type
_entity_poly.pdbx_seq_one_letter_code
_entity_poly.pdbx_strand_id
1 'polypeptide(L)'
;MKKKNITYKCSECEATAPKLFGKCPECGTFGSMYEIANEEEKVNHHVGYAGVSKEKIIKLTDVEERDFTRIDTEFSEFNRVLGGGLVVGSVNLIGGDPGIGKSTILLQVVANLAKKGLKVIYISGEESKNQIKLRATRLKVDMNDIYIYCETNVQEIIESCLAFKPDILIIDSIQTMYVPDVKSSPGSVSQVKDSTQEITRYCKTYG
;
A
#
# COMPACT_ATOMS: atom_id res chain seq x y z
N MET A 1 20.07 12.33 -15.52
CA MET A 1 21.28 11.77 -14.87
C MET A 1 21.22 12.17 -13.40
N LYS A 2 20.77 11.28 -12.50
CA LYS A 2 20.80 11.52 -11.03
C LYS A 2 22.25 11.49 -10.58
N LYS A 3 22.73 12.55 -9.91
CA LYS A 3 24.04 12.56 -9.25
C LYS A 3 24.01 11.52 -8.12
N LYS A 4 24.91 10.55 -8.16
CA LYS A 4 25.15 9.65 -7.01
C LYS A 4 25.64 10.53 -5.85
N ASN A 5 24.94 10.53 -4.74
CA ASN A 5 25.46 11.11 -3.50
C ASN A 5 26.52 10.14 -2.96
N ILE A 6 27.76 10.43 -3.27
CA ILE A 6 28.90 9.69 -2.79
C ILE A 6 29.34 10.36 -1.48
N THR A 7 29.46 9.59 -0.40
CA THR A 7 30.00 10.06 0.89
C THR A 7 31.32 9.35 1.15
N TYR A 8 32.29 10.06 1.69
CA TYR A 8 33.60 9.53 2.05
C TYR A 8 33.73 9.48 3.57
N LYS A 9 34.30 8.37 4.10
CA LYS A 9 34.54 8.16 5.54
C LYS A 9 36.05 8.01 5.80
N CYS A 10 36.50 8.55 6.92
CA CYS A 10 37.88 8.35 7.38
C CYS A 10 38.04 7.02 8.13
N SER A 11 39.07 6.23 7.80
CA SER A 11 39.38 4.96 8.49
C SER A 11 39.85 5.15 9.93
N GLU A 12 40.39 6.32 10.27
CA GLU A 12 41.02 6.57 11.56
C GLU A 12 40.07 7.21 12.58
N CYS A 13 39.28 8.19 12.16
CA CYS A 13 38.39 8.93 13.08
C CYS A 13 36.91 8.84 12.74
N GLU A 14 36.56 8.06 11.70
CA GLU A 14 35.18 7.87 11.24
C GLU A 14 34.44 9.11 10.75
N ALA A 15 35.09 10.26 10.67
CA ALA A 15 34.51 11.48 10.14
C ALA A 15 34.05 11.31 8.69
N THR A 16 32.91 11.90 8.32
CA THR A 16 32.34 11.81 6.98
C THR A 16 32.45 13.14 6.23
N ALA A 17 32.68 13.05 4.92
CA ALA A 17 32.79 14.22 4.05
C ALA A 17 32.11 14.00 2.70
N PRO A 18 31.53 15.07 2.07
CA PRO A 18 30.84 14.96 0.79
C PRO A 18 31.77 14.85 -0.42
N LYS A 19 33.07 14.96 -0.21
CA LYS A 19 34.12 14.91 -1.25
C LYS A 19 35.30 14.12 -0.74
N LEU A 20 36.04 13.49 -1.68
CA LEU A 20 37.33 12.86 -1.36
C LEU A 20 38.38 13.94 -1.04
N PHE A 21 38.94 13.86 0.15
CA PHE A 21 40.07 14.66 0.57
C PHE A 21 41.31 13.80 0.68
N GLY A 22 42.43 14.25 0.18
CA GLY A 22 43.74 13.56 0.34
C GLY A 22 44.21 13.50 1.79
N LYS A 23 43.66 14.40 2.64
CA LYS A 23 43.92 14.47 4.09
C LYS A 23 42.57 14.61 4.80
N CYS A 24 42.31 13.83 5.84
CA CYS A 24 41.09 13.95 6.62
C CYS A 24 40.97 15.34 7.25
N PRO A 25 39.86 16.07 7.07
CA PRO A 25 39.71 17.44 7.65
C PRO A 25 39.64 17.44 9.18
N GLU A 26 39.25 16.33 9.80
CA GLU A 26 39.10 16.24 11.27
C GLU A 26 40.39 15.76 11.96
N CYS A 27 40.93 14.60 11.57
CA CYS A 27 42.10 14.03 12.26
C CYS A 27 43.43 14.33 11.55
N GLY A 28 43.40 14.86 10.33
CA GLY A 28 44.60 15.23 9.61
C GLY A 28 45.41 14.08 8.99
N THR A 29 44.93 12.84 9.05
CA THR A 29 45.63 11.68 8.48
C THR A 29 45.52 11.66 6.96
N PHE A 30 46.64 11.45 6.29
CA PHE A 30 46.71 11.36 4.83
C PHE A 30 46.23 10.01 4.34
N GLY A 31 45.52 9.96 3.20
CA GLY A 31 45.08 8.75 2.53
C GLY A 31 44.08 7.88 3.31
N SER A 32 43.46 8.46 4.35
CA SER A 32 42.53 7.75 5.24
C SER A 32 41.06 7.86 4.80
N MET A 33 40.76 8.61 3.74
CA MET A 33 39.39 8.79 3.24
C MET A 33 39.11 7.73 2.18
N TYR A 34 38.04 6.95 2.37
CA TYR A 34 37.54 5.97 1.40
C TYR A 34 36.07 6.20 1.10
N GLU A 35 35.69 5.82 -0.09
CA GLU A 35 34.30 5.95 -0.57
C GLU A 35 33.39 4.97 0.16
N ILE A 36 32.32 5.50 0.77
CA ILE A 36 31.20 4.69 1.23
C ILE A 36 30.12 4.87 0.16
N ALA A 37 29.79 3.81 -0.58
CA ALA A 37 28.53 3.77 -1.26
C ALA A 37 27.45 3.84 -0.17
N ASN A 38 26.70 4.95 -0.08
CA ASN A 38 25.42 4.89 0.60
C ASN A 38 24.63 3.84 -0.15
N GLU A 39 24.52 2.66 0.41
CA GLU A 39 23.40 1.79 0.14
C GLU A 39 22.18 2.56 0.63
N GLU A 40 21.68 3.52 -0.18
CA GLU A 40 20.26 3.77 -0.18
C GLU A 40 19.68 2.38 -0.32
N GLU A 41 18.95 1.92 0.68
CA GLU A 41 18.14 0.72 0.57
C GLU A 41 17.43 0.87 -0.77
N LYS A 42 17.96 0.17 -1.78
CA LYS A 42 17.21 -0.05 -3.01
C LYS A 42 16.00 -0.81 -2.50
N VAL A 43 14.92 -0.07 -2.30
CA VAL A 43 13.60 -0.67 -2.16
C VAL A 43 13.49 -1.56 -3.39
N ASN A 44 13.76 -2.84 -3.18
CA ASN A 44 13.72 -3.82 -4.25
C ASN A 44 12.26 -3.90 -4.68
N HIS A 45 11.91 -3.16 -5.73
CA HIS A 45 10.58 -3.19 -6.36
C HIS A 45 10.17 -4.58 -6.86
N HIS A 46 11.02 -5.59 -6.62
CA HIS A 46 10.83 -6.97 -7.05
C HIS A 46 10.69 -7.98 -5.89
N VAL A 47 10.51 -7.52 -4.66
CA VAL A 47 10.17 -8.43 -3.55
C VAL A 47 8.75 -8.93 -3.79
N GLY A 48 8.62 -10.25 -4.01
CA GLY A 48 7.32 -10.88 -4.19
C GLY A 48 6.43 -10.69 -2.96
N TYR A 49 5.13 -10.70 -3.16
CA TYR A 49 4.11 -10.47 -2.10
C TYR A 49 4.07 -11.55 -1.01
N ALA A 50 4.80 -12.67 -1.19
CA ALA A 50 4.86 -13.77 -0.22
C ALA A 50 5.76 -13.47 1.00
N GLY A 51 6.40 -12.29 1.03
CA GLY A 51 7.38 -11.93 2.06
C GLY A 51 8.76 -12.57 1.80
N VAL A 52 9.75 -12.17 2.62
CA VAL A 52 11.08 -12.79 2.62
C VAL A 52 11.07 -13.86 3.71
N SER A 53 10.82 -15.11 3.37
CA SER A 53 11.05 -16.23 4.28
C SER A 53 12.57 -16.47 4.42
N LYS A 54 13.04 -16.65 5.65
CA LYS A 54 14.41 -17.11 5.92
C LYS A 54 14.61 -18.57 5.46
N GLU A 55 13.53 -19.34 5.38
CA GLU A 55 13.50 -20.71 4.90
C GLU A 55 13.31 -20.73 3.40
N LYS A 56 14.31 -21.20 2.67
CA LYS A 56 14.31 -21.13 1.20
C LYS A 56 13.39 -22.16 0.55
N ILE A 57 13.36 -23.38 1.06
CA ILE A 57 12.56 -24.48 0.52
C ILE A 57 12.15 -25.38 1.69
N ILE A 58 10.86 -25.62 1.85
CA ILE A 58 10.27 -26.54 2.83
C ILE A 58 9.30 -27.47 2.14
N LYS A 59 9.02 -28.63 2.72
CA LYS A 59 7.97 -29.52 2.22
C LYS A 59 6.60 -28.90 2.56
N LEU A 60 5.65 -29.07 1.65
CA LEU A 60 4.28 -28.57 1.89
C LEU A 60 3.64 -29.20 3.15
N THR A 61 4.00 -30.46 3.44
CA THR A 61 3.54 -31.17 4.65
C THR A 61 4.08 -30.57 5.95
N ASP A 62 5.17 -29.82 5.88
CA ASP A 62 5.84 -29.22 7.05
C ASP A 62 5.37 -27.76 7.26
N VAL A 63 4.49 -27.27 6.37
CA VAL A 63 3.84 -25.94 6.51
C VAL A 63 2.73 -26.06 7.54
N GLU A 64 2.82 -25.28 8.62
CA GLU A 64 1.72 -25.18 9.59
C GLU A 64 0.46 -24.63 8.94
N GLU A 65 -0.63 -25.35 9.04
CA GLU A 65 -1.95 -24.84 8.64
C GLU A 65 -2.33 -23.69 9.58
N ARG A 66 -2.48 -22.50 9.02
CA ARG A 66 -3.04 -21.36 9.75
C ARG A 66 -4.48 -21.18 9.31
N ASP A 67 -5.39 -21.32 10.25
CA ASP A 67 -6.79 -20.92 10.03
C ASP A 67 -6.86 -19.41 9.81
N PHE A 68 -7.10 -19.02 8.57
CA PHE A 68 -7.36 -17.61 8.26
C PHE A 68 -8.77 -17.26 8.69
N THR A 69 -8.90 -16.43 9.73
CA THR A 69 -10.19 -15.85 10.10
C THR A 69 -10.76 -15.08 8.92
N ARG A 70 -11.95 -15.48 8.48
CA ARG A 70 -12.67 -14.82 7.39
C ARG A 70 -13.66 -13.82 7.94
N ILE A 71 -13.67 -12.63 7.39
CA ILE A 71 -14.61 -11.58 7.74
C ILE A 71 -15.83 -11.71 6.83
N ASP A 72 -16.97 -12.04 7.41
CA ASP A 72 -18.23 -12.11 6.70
C ASP A 72 -18.73 -10.73 6.30
N THR A 73 -19.02 -10.53 5.01
CA THR A 73 -19.50 -9.25 4.44
C THR A 73 -21.01 -9.08 4.52
N GLU A 74 -21.74 -10.07 5.00
CA GLU A 74 -23.23 -10.16 5.00
C GLU A 74 -23.86 -10.19 3.59
N PHE A 75 -23.06 -10.43 2.57
CA PHE A 75 -23.51 -10.74 1.22
C PHE A 75 -23.13 -12.15 0.87
N SER A 76 -24.10 -13.07 0.85
CA SER A 76 -23.86 -14.51 0.65
C SER A 76 -23.11 -14.79 -0.65
N GLU A 77 -23.50 -14.17 -1.76
CA GLU A 77 -22.86 -14.35 -3.05
C GLU A 77 -21.44 -13.75 -3.08
N PHE A 78 -21.23 -12.62 -2.43
CA PHE A 78 -19.92 -12.01 -2.33
C PHE A 78 -18.99 -12.90 -1.49
N ASN A 79 -19.46 -13.37 -0.34
CA ASN A 79 -18.72 -14.32 0.48
C ASN A 79 -18.43 -15.63 -0.24
N ARG A 80 -19.40 -16.15 -1.03
CA ARG A 80 -19.21 -17.37 -1.82
C ARG A 80 -18.06 -17.23 -2.81
N VAL A 81 -18.01 -16.11 -3.52
CA VAL A 81 -16.93 -15.81 -4.48
C VAL A 81 -15.58 -15.65 -3.77
N LEU A 82 -15.57 -15.08 -2.56
CA LEU A 82 -14.37 -14.92 -1.72
C LEU A 82 -13.98 -16.20 -0.95
N GLY A 83 -14.69 -17.30 -1.14
CA GLY A 83 -14.42 -18.55 -0.44
C GLY A 83 -14.80 -18.52 1.04
N GLY A 84 -15.81 -17.74 1.41
CA GLY A 84 -16.37 -17.64 2.77
C GLY A 84 -16.19 -16.31 3.46
N GLY A 85 -15.64 -15.30 2.79
CA GLY A 85 -15.45 -13.95 3.32
C GLY A 85 -14.06 -13.37 3.05
N LEU A 86 -13.82 -12.14 3.50
CA LEU A 86 -12.55 -11.44 3.35
C LEU A 86 -11.49 -12.06 4.27
N VAL A 87 -10.28 -12.21 3.76
CA VAL A 87 -9.11 -12.66 4.53
C VAL A 87 -8.24 -11.46 4.88
N VAL A 88 -7.79 -11.38 6.12
CA VAL A 88 -6.89 -10.31 6.58
C VAL A 88 -5.62 -10.26 5.72
N GLY A 89 -5.19 -9.07 5.32
CA GLY A 89 -4.05 -8.86 4.42
C GLY A 89 -4.31 -9.28 2.96
N SER A 90 -5.53 -9.73 2.60
CA SER A 90 -5.88 -10.00 1.20
C SER A 90 -6.18 -8.73 0.42
N VAL A 91 -5.94 -8.79 -0.88
CA VAL A 91 -6.33 -7.73 -1.83
C VAL A 91 -7.26 -8.35 -2.86
N ASN A 92 -8.45 -7.78 -3.01
CA ASN A 92 -9.49 -8.30 -3.89
C ASN A 92 -9.82 -7.24 -4.95
N LEU A 93 -9.75 -7.61 -6.21
CA LEU A 93 -10.11 -6.75 -7.33
C LEU A 93 -11.54 -7.03 -7.77
N ILE A 94 -12.37 -5.98 -7.80
CA ILE A 94 -13.75 -6.05 -8.32
C ILE A 94 -13.77 -5.37 -9.68
N GLY A 95 -13.86 -6.18 -10.74
CA GLY A 95 -13.94 -5.74 -12.12
C GLY A 95 -15.38 -5.80 -12.65
N GLY A 96 -15.65 -5.03 -13.71
CA GLY A 96 -16.93 -5.02 -14.42
C GLY A 96 -17.14 -3.73 -15.21
N ASP A 97 -18.12 -3.72 -16.09
CA ASP A 97 -18.42 -2.58 -16.94
C ASP A 97 -18.83 -1.32 -16.15
N PRO A 98 -18.63 -0.11 -16.70
CA PRO A 98 -19.15 1.11 -16.12
C PRO A 98 -20.68 1.00 -15.88
N GLY A 99 -21.13 1.47 -14.72
CA GLY A 99 -22.57 1.47 -14.38
C GLY A 99 -23.14 0.13 -13.88
N ILE A 100 -22.38 -0.98 -13.88
CA ILE A 100 -22.88 -2.30 -13.41
C ILE A 100 -23.21 -2.35 -11.90
N GLY A 101 -22.77 -1.36 -11.14
CA GLY A 101 -23.06 -1.29 -9.70
C GLY A 101 -21.89 -1.59 -8.77
N LYS A 102 -20.64 -1.62 -9.25
CA LYS A 102 -19.44 -1.86 -8.41
C LYS A 102 -19.39 -1.02 -7.16
N SER A 103 -19.41 0.31 -7.33
CA SER A 103 -19.37 1.25 -6.20
C SER A 103 -20.61 1.16 -5.30
N THR A 104 -21.73 0.70 -5.82
CA THR A 104 -22.96 0.45 -5.04
C THR A 104 -22.80 -0.72 -4.10
N ILE A 105 -22.34 -1.87 -4.60
CA ILE A 105 -22.11 -3.05 -3.75
C ILE A 105 -20.99 -2.80 -2.75
N LEU A 106 -19.91 -2.10 -3.16
CA LEU A 106 -18.82 -1.74 -2.27
C LEU A 106 -19.33 -0.89 -1.09
N LEU A 107 -20.16 0.12 -1.34
CA LEU A 107 -20.68 0.98 -0.28
C LEU A 107 -21.59 0.21 0.69
N GLN A 108 -22.36 -0.75 0.22
CA GLN A 108 -23.20 -1.62 1.05
C GLN A 108 -22.34 -2.58 1.90
N VAL A 109 -21.32 -3.20 1.29
CA VAL A 109 -20.35 -4.05 2.01
C VAL A 109 -19.65 -3.26 3.11
N VAL A 110 -19.16 -2.05 2.80
CA VAL A 110 -18.54 -1.13 3.75
C VAL A 110 -19.42 -0.89 4.96
N ALA A 111 -20.71 -0.60 4.72
CA ALA A 111 -21.66 -0.35 5.81
C ALA A 111 -21.88 -1.56 6.71
N ASN A 112 -21.99 -2.74 6.13
CA ASN A 112 -22.13 -3.97 6.91
C ASN A 112 -20.89 -4.25 7.77
N LEU A 113 -19.69 -4.01 7.21
CA LEU A 113 -18.43 -4.18 7.94
C LEU A 113 -18.27 -3.16 9.06
N ALA A 114 -18.65 -1.90 8.82
CA ALA A 114 -18.65 -0.84 9.83
C ALA A 114 -19.60 -1.16 11.00
N LYS A 115 -20.79 -1.69 10.73
CA LYS A 115 -21.72 -2.16 11.77
C LYS A 115 -21.13 -3.27 12.67
N LYS A 116 -20.18 -4.04 12.17
CA LYS A 116 -19.45 -5.06 12.94
C LYS A 116 -18.31 -4.46 13.79
N GLY A 117 -18.19 -3.13 13.80
CA GLY A 117 -17.15 -2.42 14.54
C GLY A 117 -15.81 -2.36 13.83
N LEU A 118 -15.74 -2.75 12.54
CA LEU A 118 -14.53 -2.63 11.75
C LEU A 118 -14.33 -1.19 11.29
N LYS A 119 -13.10 -0.73 11.36
CA LYS A 119 -12.69 0.60 10.96
C LYS A 119 -12.48 0.65 9.44
N VAL A 120 -13.47 1.11 8.71
CA VAL A 120 -13.48 1.07 7.25
C VAL A 120 -13.20 2.44 6.65
N ILE A 121 -12.23 2.52 5.73
CA ILE A 121 -11.96 3.74 4.97
C ILE A 121 -12.30 3.52 3.49
N TYR A 122 -13.09 4.44 2.92
CA TYR A 122 -13.46 4.49 1.52
C TYR A 122 -12.69 5.60 0.82
N ILE A 123 -11.73 5.23 -0.02
CA ILE A 123 -10.94 6.15 -0.84
C ILE A 123 -11.64 6.32 -2.18
N SER A 124 -11.90 7.56 -2.56
CA SER A 124 -12.49 7.88 -3.87
C SER A 124 -11.61 8.82 -4.67
N GLY A 125 -11.32 8.42 -5.91
CA GLY A 125 -10.67 9.28 -6.89
C GLY A 125 -11.61 9.82 -7.97
N GLU A 126 -12.87 9.34 -7.99
CA GLU A 126 -13.85 9.73 -9.02
C GLU A 126 -14.97 10.62 -8.46
N GLU A 127 -15.41 10.37 -7.24
CA GLU A 127 -16.53 11.06 -6.63
C GLU A 127 -16.13 11.93 -5.44
N SER A 128 -16.78 13.07 -5.32
CA SER A 128 -16.66 13.93 -4.15
C SER A 128 -17.36 13.32 -2.93
N LYS A 129 -16.97 13.75 -1.73
CA LYS A 129 -17.59 13.35 -0.46
C LYS A 129 -19.10 13.53 -0.46
N ASN A 130 -19.60 14.62 -1.08
CA ASN A 130 -21.04 14.89 -1.17
C ASN A 130 -21.76 13.90 -2.09
N GLN A 131 -21.17 13.50 -3.20
CA GLN A 131 -21.76 12.52 -4.12
C GLN A 131 -21.86 11.14 -3.45
N ILE A 132 -20.79 10.71 -2.76
CA ILE A 132 -20.79 9.46 -1.99
C ILE A 132 -21.87 9.51 -0.91
N LYS A 133 -21.99 10.61 -0.16
CA LYS A 133 -23.02 10.79 0.87
C LYS A 133 -24.44 10.71 0.29
N LEU A 134 -24.70 11.37 -0.84
CA LEU A 134 -26.00 11.30 -1.53
C LEU A 134 -26.33 9.88 -1.98
N ARG A 135 -25.33 9.13 -2.49
CA ARG A 135 -25.47 7.72 -2.87
C ARG A 135 -25.81 6.88 -1.64
N ALA A 136 -25.07 7.04 -0.54
CA ALA A 136 -25.31 6.32 0.71
C ALA A 136 -26.73 6.56 1.24
N THR A 137 -27.20 7.83 1.22
CA THR A 137 -28.57 8.20 1.61
C THR A 137 -29.61 7.51 0.72
N ARG A 138 -29.42 7.52 -0.60
CA ARG A 138 -30.34 6.86 -1.56
C ARG A 138 -30.40 5.35 -1.34
N LEU A 139 -29.29 4.72 -1.00
CA LEU A 139 -29.20 3.31 -0.71
C LEU A 139 -29.66 2.96 0.72
N LYS A 140 -30.02 3.96 1.53
CA LYS A 140 -30.38 3.79 2.94
C LYS A 140 -29.31 3.05 3.75
N VAL A 141 -28.05 3.30 3.41
CA VAL A 141 -26.90 2.70 4.07
C VAL A 141 -26.69 3.40 5.42
N ASP A 142 -26.42 2.64 6.46
CA ASP A 142 -25.93 3.19 7.72
C ASP A 142 -24.54 3.80 7.49
N MET A 143 -24.41 5.09 7.74
CA MET A 143 -23.17 5.85 7.47
C MET A 143 -22.28 6.01 8.71
N ASN A 144 -22.70 5.49 9.86
CA ASN A 144 -21.89 5.53 11.07
C ASN A 144 -20.60 4.70 10.84
N ASP A 145 -19.49 5.22 11.34
CA ASP A 145 -18.19 4.57 11.30
C ASP A 145 -17.61 4.28 9.90
N ILE A 146 -18.20 4.91 8.84
CA ILE A 146 -17.62 4.93 7.50
C ILE A 146 -16.80 6.19 7.32
N TYR A 147 -15.50 6.03 7.08
CA TYR A 147 -14.58 7.14 6.84
C TYR A 147 -14.35 7.30 5.34
N ILE A 148 -14.35 8.54 4.85
CA ILE A 148 -14.17 8.86 3.43
C ILE A 148 -12.96 9.75 3.26
N TYR A 149 -12.09 9.36 2.32
CA TYR A 149 -10.95 10.17 1.91
C TYR A 149 -10.93 10.32 0.39
N CYS A 150 -10.98 11.56 -0.11
CA CYS A 150 -10.88 11.85 -1.54
C CYS A 150 -9.43 12.23 -1.84
N GLU A 151 -8.68 11.27 -2.35
CA GLU A 151 -7.27 11.38 -2.71
C GLU A 151 -6.95 10.38 -3.82
N THR A 152 -5.98 10.72 -4.67
CA THR A 152 -5.52 9.89 -5.78
C THR A 152 -4.03 9.58 -5.73
N ASN A 153 -3.27 10.29 -4.90
CA ASN A 153 -1.86 10.00 -4.65
C ASN A 153 -1.73 8.80 -3.71
N VAL A 154 -1.19 7.70 -4.22
CA VAL A 154 -1.05 6.45 -3.46
C VAL A 154 -0.15 6.60 -2.23
N GLN A 155 0.89 7.44 -2.29
CA GLN A 155 1.79 7.66 -1.15
C GLN A 155 1.05 8.37 0.00
N GLU A 156 0.30 9.43 -0.31
CA GLU A 156 -0.54 10.15 0.66
C GLU A 156 -1.62 9.24 1.28
N ILE A 157 -2.20 8.37 0.45
CA ILE A 157 -3.18 7.37 0.91
C ILE A 157 -2.52 6.42 1.92
N ILE A 158 -1.35 5.86 1.59
CA ILE A 158 -0.64 4.92 2.46
C ILE A 158 -0.23 5.60 3.77
N GLU A 159 0.33 6.82 3.73
CA GLU A 159 0.70 7.58 4.93
C GLU A 159 -0.52 7.83 5.83
N SER A 160 -1.65 8.23 5.24
CA SER A 160 -2.90 8.41 5.97
C SER A 160 -3.40 7.09 6.57
N CYS A 161 -3.30 5.99 5.85
CA CYS A 161 -3.67 4.66 6.35
C CYS A 161 -2.76 4.18 7.48
N LEU A 162 -1.46 4.46 7.43
CA LEU A 162 -0.52 4.14 8.52
C LEU A 162 -0.88 4.86 9.83
N ALA A 163 -1.31 6.11 9.73
CA ALA A 163 -1.76 6.90 10.89
C ALA A 163 -3.15 6.47 11.38
N PHE A 164 -4.08 6.25 10.44
CA PHE A 164 -5.47 5.92 10.74
C PHE A 164 -5.66 4.47 11.17
N LYS A 165 -4.87 3.52 10.63
CA LYS A 165 -4.91 2.07 10.86
C LYS A 165 -6.32 1.49 10.60
N PRO A 166 -6.78 1.49 9.36
CA PRO A 166 -8.05 0.86 9.00
C PRO A 166 -7.95 -0.66 9.01
N ASP A 167 -9.05 -1.33 9.37
CA ASP A 167 -9.19 -2.79 9.18
C ASP A 167 -9.52 -3.13 7.72
N ILE A 168 -10.23 -2.23 7.04
CA ILE A 168 -10.64 -2.40 5.63
C ILE A 168 -10.34 -1.11 4.85
N LEU A 169 -9.68 -1.28 3.72
CA LEU A 169 -9.40 -0.21 2.74
C LEU A 169 -10.15 -0.49 1.44
N ILE A 170 -11.00 0.44 1.03
CA ILE A 170 -11.65 0.43 -0.29
C ILE A 170 -11.04 1.51 -1.16
N ILE A 171 -10.77 1.18 -2.42
CA ILE A 171 -10.31 2.15 -3.44
C ILE A 171 -11.27 2.12 -4.61
N ASP A 172 -11.91 3.25 -4.90
CA ASP A 172 -12.89 3.44 -5.97
C ASP A 172 -12.54 4.70 -6.80
N SER A 173 -11.79 4.53 -7.92
CA SER A 173 -11.25 3.29 -8.45
C SER A 173 -9.73 3.32 -8.56
N ILE A 174 -9.11 2.17 -8.71
CA ILE A 174 -7.65 2.05 -8.93
C ILE A 174 -7.19 2.78 -10.20
N GLN A 175 -8.07 3.00 -11.16
CA GLN A 175 -7.77 3.68 -12.42
C GLN A 175 -7.46 5.17 -12.24
N THR A 176 -7.96 5.79 -11.19
CA THR A 176 -7.71 7.20 -10.89
C THR A 176 -6.47 7.42 -10.03
N MET A 177 -5.93 6.35 -9.46
CA MET A 177 -4.76 6.41 -8.57
C MET A 177 -3.48 6.64 -9.36
N TYR A 178 -2.52 7.29 -8.71
CA TYR A 178 -1.18 7.48 -9.28
C TYR A 178 -0.08 7.41 -8.23
N VAL A 179 1.09 6.98 -8.69
CA VAL A 179 2.36 7.02 -7.96
C VAL A 179 3.19 8.15 -8.55
N PRO A 180 3.64 9.15 -7.77
CA PRO A 180 4.34 10.34 -8.29
C PRO A 180 5.61 10.05 -9.10
N ASP A 181 6.36 9.02 -8.73
CA ASP A 181 7.61 8.63 -9.40
C ASP A 181 7.41 8.00 -10.78
N VAL A 182 6.18 7.60 -11.13
CA VAL A 182 5.82 7.00 -12.42
C VAL A 182 5.42 8.09 -13.40
N LYS A 183 6.16 8.24 -14.50
CA LYS A 183 5.99 9.35 -15.45
C LYS A 183 4.74 9.30 -16.34
N SER A 184 4.01 8.18 -16.34
CA SER A 184 2.80 8.02 -17.15
C SER A 184 1.57 8.63 -16.46
N SER A 185 0.55 8.98 -17.26
CA SER A 185 -0.69 9.57 -16.75
C SER A 185 -1.51 8.57 -15.92
N PRO A 186 -2.31 9.04 -14.94
CA PRO A 186 -3.30 8.21 -14.26
C PRO A 186 -4.18 7.45 -15.26
N GLY A 187 -4.57 6.22 -14.94
CA GLY A 187 -5.34 5.34 -15.82
C GLY A 187 -4.51 4.58 -16.85
N SER A 188 -3.24 4.90 -17.04
CA SER A 188 -2.35 4.10 -17.87
C SER A 188 -2.04 2.75 -17.21
N VAL A 189 -1.71 1.73 -18.01
CA VAL A 189 -1.38 0.39 -17.51
C VAL A 189 -0.24 0.43 -16.48
N SER A 190 0.78 1.27 -16.70
CA SER A 190 1.90 1.42 -15.76
C SER A 190 1.43 1.98 -14.43
N GLN A 191 0.63 3.06 -14.44
CA GLN A 191 0.11 3.66 -13.21
C GLN A 191 -0.80 2.70 -12.44
N VAL A 192 -1.72 2.02 -13.14
CA VAL A 192 -2.61 1.03 -12.50
C VAL A 192 -1.80 -0.10 -11.87
N LYS A 193 -0.78 -0.61 -12.59
CA LYS A 193 0.11 -1.66 -12.10
C LYS A 193 0.87 -1.20 -10.86
N ASP A 194 1.53 -0.05 -10.92
CA ASP A 194 2.41 0.41 -9.84
C ASP A 194 1.57 0.85 -8.62
N SER A 195 0.43 1.51 -8.82
CA SER A 195 -0.52 1.83 -7.76
C SER A 195 -1.04 0.57 -7.05
N THR A 196 -1.44 -0.44 -7.83
CA THR A 196 -1.89 -1.73 -7.27
C THR A 196 -0.78 -2.42 -6.49
N GLN A 197 0.46 -2.36 -6.98
CA GLN A 197 1.62 -2.96 -6.33
C GLN A 197 1.90 -2.32 -4.97
N GLU A 198 1.92 -0.99 -4.89
CA GLU A 198 2.15 -0.26 -3.63
C GLU A 198 1.08 -0.55 -2.59
N ILE A 199 -0.21 -0.50 -3.00
CA ILE A 199 -1.33 -0.81 -2.12
C ILE A 199 -1.28 -2.27 -1.65
N THR A 200 -0.97 -3.21 -2.55
CA THR A 200 -0.85 -4.63 -2.19
C THR A 200 0.28 -4.84 -1.19
N ARG A 201 1.42 -4.17 -1.38
CA ARG A 201 2.53 -4.23 -0.44
C ARG A 201 2.13 -3.72 0.94
N TYR A 202 1.42 -2.58 0.99
CA TYR A 202 0.89 -2.05 2.24
C TYR A 202 -0.02 -3.06 2.95
N CYS A 203 -1.02 -3.62 2.26
CA CYS A 203 -1.95 -4.60 2.84
C CYS A 203 -1.25 -5.88 3.33
N LYS A 204 -0.24 -6.37 2.61
CA LYS A 204 0.53 -7.57 3.01
C LYS A 204 1.47 -7.33 4.19
N THR A 205 1.89 -6.09 4.39
CA THR A 205 2.83 -5.74 5.46
C THR A 205 2.11 -5.41 6.76
N TYR A 206 0.93 -4.78 6.68
CA TYR A 206 0.22 -4.21 7.83
C TYR A 206 -1.18 -4.81 8.04
N GLY A 207 -1.66 -5.66 7.13
CA GLY A 207 -2.95 -6.34 7.24
C GLY A 207 -2.91 -7.62 8.08
#